data_d7f1a16a26b0605df76174a423e78883
#
_entry.id   d7f1a16a26b0605df76174a423e78883
#
_cell.length_a   1.000
_cell.length_b   1.000
_cell.length_c   1.000
_cell.angle_alpha   90.00
_cell.angle_beta   90.00
_cell.angle_gamma   90.00
#
_symmetry.space_group_name_H-M   'P 1'
#
loop_
_entity.id
_entity.type
_entity.pdbx_description
1 polymer ?
#
loop_
_entity_poly.entity_id
_entity_poly.type
_entity_poly.pdbx_seq_one_letter_code
_entity_poly.pdbx_strand_id
1 'polypeptide(L)'
;KKMMYYLRNKRKIDKEVIQFYYQKGMIYECSYDHSVVFVGYDEKGIERYASKRATDGDWKIDVFNSNKEYSFQLVNKESNVLNIFESAIDLMSFQTLEKLHKRNWKKNNYLSLSGVTAIGNSIEESELPIALGKFLAINPQIKVLNLYLDNDKAGKNSIAKINYLLGKSYQIYDKGPKKMKD
;
A
#
# COMPACT_ATOMS: atom_id res chain seq x y z
N LYS A 1 -3.23 22.06 -3.58
CA LYS A 1 -4.41 22.25 -4.45
C LYS A 1 -4.37 21.34 -5.68
N LYS A 2 -3.20 21.13 -6.32
CA LYS A 2 -3.02 20.16 -7.41
C LYS A 2 -3.15 18.70 -6.90
N MET A 3 -2.62 18.39 -5.73
CA MET A 3 -2.79 17.10 -5.08
C MET A 3 -4.27 16.72 -4.92
N MET A 4 -5.10 17.62 -4.35
CA MET A 4 -6.53 17.36 -4.15
C MET A 4 -7.26 17.12 -5.47
N TYR A 5 -6.96 17.92 -6.49
CA TYR A 5 -7.53 17.73 -7.82
C TYR A 5 -7.13 16.37 -8.40
N TYR A 6 -5.84 16.03 -8.32
CA TYR A 6 -5.32 14.75 -8.82
C TYR A 6 -5.99 13.56 -8.13
N LEU A 7 -5.97 13.54 -6.80
CA LEU A 7 -6.53 12.40 -6.05
C LEU A 7 -8.04 12.26 -6.26
N ARG A 8 -8.80 13.38 -6.25
CA ARG A 8 -10.26 13.33 -6.42
C ARG A 8 -10.71 13.14 -7.86
N ASN A 9 -10.14 13.91 -8.80
CA ASN A 9 -10.70 13.99 -10.15
C ASN A 9 -10.01 13.02 -11.11
N LYS A 10 -8.69 12.83 -11.01
CA LYS A 10 -7.97 11.86 -11.85
C LYS A 10 -8.04 10.44 -11.26
N ARG A 11 -7.86 10.29 -9.93
CA ARG A 11 -7.81 8.98 -9.26
C ARG A 11 -9.14 8.55 -8.63
N LYS A 12 -10.14 9.42 -8.61
CA LYS A 12 -11.50 9.14 -8.09
C LYS A 12 -11.53 8.71 -6.63
N ILE A 13 -10.55 9.12 -5.84
CA ILE A 13 -10.50 8.80 -4.40
C ILE A 13 -11.50 9.66 -3.65
N ASP A 14 -12.24 9.05 -2.73
CA ASP A 14 -13.25 9.74 -1.92
C ASP A 14 -12.62 10.85 -1.06
N LYS A 15 -13.32 11.97 -0.92
CA LYS A 15 -12.85 13.13 -0.17
C LYS A 15 -12.53 12.81 1.29
N GLU A 16 -13.36 12.00 1.94
CA GLU A 16 -13.16 11.64 3.35
C GLU A 16 -11.91 10.78 3.55
N VAL A 17 -11.64 9.85 2.63
CA VAL A 17 -10.41 9.05 2.63
C VAL A 17 -9.19 9.96 2.50
N ILE A 18 -9.20 10.91 1.56
CA ILE A 18 -8.11 11.89 1.40
C ILE A 18 -7.92 12.71 2.65
N GLN A 19 -9.01 13.27 3.20
CA GLN A 19 -8.96 14.13 4.38
C GLN A 19 -8.43 13.38 5.61
N PHE A 20 -8.81 12.12 5.78
CA PHE A 20 -8.32 11.30 6.88
C PHE A 20 -6.79 11.18 6.88
N TYR A 21 -6.18 10.84 5.74
CA TYR A 21 -4.73 10.73 5.64
C TYR A 21 -4.03 12.10 5.68
N TYR A 22 -4.64 13.12 5.11
CA TYR A 22 -4.12 14.49 5.18
C TYR A 22 -4.04 15.00 6.62
N GLN A 23 -5.11 14.81 7.41
CA GLN A 23 -5.15 15.22 8.81
C GLN A 23 -4.15 14.47 9.69
N LYS A 24 -3.79 13.25 9.30
CA LYS A 24 -2.74 12.44 9.96
C LYS A 24 -1.33 12.81 9.53
N GLY A 25 -1.15 13.75 8.61
CA GLY A 25 0.15 14.08 8.04
C GLY A 25 0.73 12.98 7.13
N MET A 26 -0.07 11.98 6.77
CA MET A 26 0.39 10.86 5.94
C MET A 26 0.40 11.16 4.45
N ILE A 27 -0.30 12.21 4.01
CA ILE A 27 -0.23 12.73 2.65
C ILE A 27 -0.16 14.26 2.67
N TYR A 28 0.65 14.83 1.76
CA TYR A 28 0.67 16.27 1.53
C TYR A 28 1.13 16.61 0.12
N GLU A 29 0.95 17.88 -0.29
CA GLU A 29 1.44 18.39 -1.56
C GLU A 29 2.85 18.94 -1.39
N CYS A 30 3.80 18.45 -2.20
CA CYS A 30 5.14 19.02 -2.25
C CYS A 30 5.09 20.48 -2.74
N SER A 31 5.69 21.39 -1.98
CA SER A 31 5.67 22.82 -2.31
C SER A 31 6.46 23.16 -3.59
N TYR A 32 7.43 22.33 -3.96
CA TYR A 32 8.32 22.55 -5.10
C TYR A 32 7.68 22.11 -6.44
N ASP A 33 7.22 20.85 -6.51
CA ASP A 33 6.77 20.23 -7.76
C ASP A 33 5.27 19.86 -7.78
N HIS A 34 4.56 20.18 -6.71
CA HIS A 34 3.15 19.89 -6.51
C HIS A 34 2.78 18.39 -6.58
N SER A 35 3.76 17.50 -6.46
CA SER A 35 3.50 16.08 -6.36
C SER A 35 2.76 15.71 -5.08
N VAL A 36 2.08 14.57 -5.08
CA VAL A 36 1.55 13.97 -3.85
C VAL A 36 2.70 13.27 -3.15
N VAL A 37 2.92 13.60 -1.88
CA VAL A 37 3.85 12.90 -0.99
C VAL A 37 3.07 11.96 -0.10
N PHE A 38 3.47 10.69 -0.05
CA PHE A 38 2.95 9.66 0.85
C PHE A 38 4.01 9.35 1.89
N VAL A 39 3.64 9.42 3.16
CA VAL A 39 4.56 9.28 4.30
C VAL A 39 4.29 8.01 5.07
N GLY A 40 5.34 7.31 5.46
CA GLY A 40 5.31 6.18 6.36
C GLY A 40 6.02 6.50 7.69
N TYR A 41 5.40 6.07 8.78
CA TYR A 41 5.84 6.32 10.14
C TYR A 41 6.27 5.03 10.83
N ASP A 42 7.26 5.14 11.73
CA ASP A 42 7.60 4.05 12.64
C ASP A 42 6.61 3.98 13.83
N GLU A 43 6.83 3.00 14.72
CA GLU A 43 5.98 2.75 15.87
C GLU A 43 6.02 3.88 16.92
N LYS A 44 6.99 4.78 16.80
CA LYS A 44 7.14 5.97 17.65
C LYS A 44 6.52 7.22 17.03
N GLY A 45 5.92 7.09 15.83
CA GLY A 45 5.35 8.21 15.10
C GLY A 45 6.40 9.10 14.42
N ILE A 46 7.60 8.58 14.16
CA ILE A 46 8.66 9.30 13.44
C ILE A 46 8.56 8.95 11.96
N GLU A 47 8.63 9.97 11.10
CA GLU A 47 8.68 9.81 9.65
C GLU A 47 9.94 9.05 9.22
N ARG A 48 9.78 7.93 8.55
CA ARG A 48 10.87 7.06 8.10
C ARG A 48 10.90 6.85 6.59
N TYR A 49 9.78 7.01 5.95
CA TYR A 49 9.61 6.78 4.52
C TYR A 49 8.78 7.87 3.88
N ALA A 50 9.15 8.27 2.71
CA ALA A 50 8.31 9.07 1.84
C ALA A 50 8.45 8.64 0.38
N SER A 51 7.34 8.66 -0.36
CA SER A 51 7.33 8.53 -1.80
C SER A 51 6.55 9.68 -2.43
N LYS A 52 6.91 10.01 -3.66
CA LYS A 52 6.28 11.08 -4.44
C LYS A 52 5.62 10.52 -5.69
N ARG A 53 4.43 11.03 -5.99
CA ARG A 53 3.70 10.75 -7.23
C ARG A 53 3.37 12.04 -7.93
N ALA A 54 3.74 12.14 -9.22
CA ALA A 54 3.41 13.29 -10.05
C ALA A 54 1.89 13.51 -10.11
N THR A 55 1.47 14.77 -9.99
CA THR A 55 0.09 15.20 -10.26
C THR A 55 -0.12 15.50 -11.73
N ASP A 56 0.99 15.73 -12.44
CA ASP A 56 1.06 15.97 -13.86
C ASP A 56 2.24 15.14 -14.42
N GLY A 57 1.93 14.14 -15.25
CA GLY A 57 2.90 13.12 -15.71
C GLY A 57 2.80 11.80 -14.94
N ASP A 58 3.70 10.86 -15.26
CA ASP A 58 3.62 9.45 -14.82
C ASP A 58 4.72 9.01 -13.85
N TRP A 59 5.61 9.92 -13.46
CA TRP A 59 6.72 9.55 -12.59
C TRP A 59 6.27 9.30 -11.15
N LYS A 60 6.94 8.36 -10.53
CA LYS A 60 6.90 8.05 -9.09
C LYS A 60 8.31 7.77 -8.61
N ILE A 61 8.66 8.23 -7.42
CA ILE A 61 9.98 8.01 -6.82
C ILE A 61 9.86 7.85 -5.30
N ASP A 62 10.73 7.04 -4.73
CA ASP A 62 10.99 7.09 -3.29
C ASP A 62 11.91 8.27 -2.98
N VAL A 63 11.64 8.99 -1.90
CA VAL A 63 12.49 10.09 -1.47
C VAL A 63 13.83 9.52 -0.98
N PHE A 64 14.93 10.21 -1.29
CA PHE A 64 16.26 9.79 -0.88
C PHE A 64 16.36 9.57 0.65
N ASN A 65 17.07 8.54 1.07
CA ASN A 65 17.19 8.07 2.46
C ASN A 65 15.89 7.58 3.12
N SER A 66 14.85 7.30 2.35
CA SER A 66 13.64 6.65 2.87
C SER A 66 13.92 5.21 3.29
N ASN A 67 13.38 4.80 4.45
CA ASN A 67 13.38 3.41 4.89
C ASN A 67 12.07 2.73 4.49
N LYS A 68 12.14 1.87 3.48
CA LYS A 68 10.98 1.18 2.88
C LYS A 68 10.29 0.17 3.82
N GLU A 69 10.92 -0.20 4.92
CA GLU A 69 10.28 -1.00 5.99
C GLU A 69 9.02 -0.31 6.54
N TYR A 70 8.98 1.01 6.50
CA TYR A 70 7.91 1.84 7.03
C TYR A 70 7.08 2.49 5.92
N SER A 71 6.79 1.77 4.86
CA SER A 71 5.96 2.29 3.76
C SER A 71 4.57 2.74 4.24
N PHE A 72 3.84 3.42 3.36
CA PHE A 72 2.50 3.93 3.66
C PHE A 72 1.56 2.82 4.16
N GLN A 73 0.99 2.98 5.35
CA GLN A 73 0.22 1.95 6.03
C GLN A 73 -0.82 2.51 7.00
N LEU A 74 -1.86 1.73 7.29
CA LEU A 74 -2.83 2.00 8.34
C LEU A 74 -2.95 0.77 9.24
N VAL A 75 -2.69 0.96 10.54
CA VAL A 75 -2.73 -0.12 11.53
C VAL A 75 -4.02 -0.06 12.35
N ASN A 76 -4.69 -1.21 12.46
CA ASN A 76 -5.76 -1.46 13.41
C ASN A 76 -5.41 -2.70 14.24
N LYS A 77 -5.02 -2.49 15.49
CA LYS A 77 -4.58 -3.57 16.40
C LYS A 77 -5.69 -4.57 16.76
N GLU A 78 -6.95 -4.19 16.60
CA GLU A 78 -8.11 -5.06 16.87
C GLU A 78 -8.41 -6.01 15.71
N SER A 79 -7.83 -5.77 14.53
CA SER A 79 -8.04 -6.61 13.36
C SER A 79 -6.87 -7.57 13.13
N ASN A 80 -7.19 -8.81 12.80
CA ASN A 80 -6.22 -9.83 12.38
C ASN A 80 -6.05 -9.92 10.85
N VAL A 81 -6.67 -9.01 10.08
CA VAL A 81 -6.64 -8.99 8.63
C VAL A 81 -5.75 -7.86 8.13
N LEU A 82 -4.86 -8.17 7.20
CA LEU A 82 -4.04 -7.22 6.46
C LEU A 82 -4.41 -7.24 4.98
N ASN A 83 -4.77 -6.07 4.45
CA ASN A 83 -4.97 -5.83 3.02
C ASN A 83 -3.71 -5.19 2.44
N ILE A 84 -3.14 -5.80 1.40
CA ILE A 84 -1.83 -5.48 0.83
C ILE A 84 -2.01 -4.99 -0.61
N PHE A 85 -1.39 -3.86 -0.93
CA PHE A 85 -1.48 -3.16 -2.22
C PHE A 85 -0.09 -2.82 -2.76
N GLU A 86 0.03 -2.63 -4.07
CA GLU A 86 1.30 -2.20 -4.67
C GLU A 86 1.63 -0.75 -4.36
N SER A 87 0.62 0.12 -4.30
CA SER A 87 0.82 1.55 -4.05
C SER A 87 -0.17 2.13 -3.04
N ALA A 88 0.17 3.30 -2.48
CA ALA A 88 -0.71 4.05 -1.60
C ALA A 88 -2.00 4.50 -2.32
N ILE A 89 -1.93 4.78 -3.63
CA ILE A 89 -3.11 5.15 -4.43
C ILE A 89 -4.08 3.98 -4.55
N ASP A 90 -3.59 2.77 -4.81
CA ASP A 90 -4.43 1.56 -4.89
C ASP A 90 -5.10 1.27 -3.55
N LEU A 91 -4.36 1.41 -2.45
CA LEU A 91 -4.88 1.30 -1.09
C LEU A 91 -6.03 2.29 -0.84
N MET A 92 -5.83 3.56 -1.13
CA MET A 92 -6.86 4.61 -0.94
C MET A 92 -8.05 4.42 -1.90
N SER A 93 -7.81 3.91 -3.10
CA SER A 93 -8.86 3.57 -4.07
C SER A 93 -9.72 2.42 -3.56
N PHE A 94 -9.11 1.37 -3.01
CA PHE A 94 -9.84 0.28 -2.37
C PHE A 94 -10.69 0.77 -1.19
N GLN A 95 -10.14 1.61 -0.32
CA GLN A 95 -10.90 2.19 0.80
C GLN A 95 -12.07 3.04 0.31
N THR A 96 -11.93 3.72 -0.83
CA THR A 96 -13.02 4.43 -1.48
C THR A 96 -14.13 3.48 -1.92
N LEU A 97 -13.79 2.32 -2.51
CA LEU A 97 -14.76 1.29 -2.89
C LEU A 97 -15.45 0.70 -1.67
N GLU A 98 -14.72 0.41 -0.59
CA GLU A 98 -15.31 -0.07 0.67
C GLU A 98 -16.37 0.93 1.19
N LYS A 99 -16.04 2.22 1.17
CA LYS A 99 -16.97 3.28 1.58
C LYS A 99 -18.19 3.35 0.66
N LEU A 100 -18.01 3.28 -0.66
CA LEU A 100 -19.12 3.27 -1.62
C LEU A 100 -20.08 2.10 -1.39
N HIS A 101 -19.55 0.96 -0.97
CA HIS A 101 -20.35 -0.20 -0.58
C HIS A 101 -20.86 -0.14 0.87
N LYS A 102 -20.78 1.00 1.54
CA LYS A 102 -21.21 1.22 2.93
C LYS A 102 -20.53 0.29 3.94
N ARG A 103 -19.30 -0.15 3.66
CA ARG A 103 -18.46 -0.93 4.56
C ARG A 103 -17.54 -0.03 5.37
N ASN A 104 -17.12 -0.50 6.56
CA ASN A 104 -16.15 0.23 7.37
C ASN A 104 -14.75 0.11 6.76
N TRP A 105 -14.35 1.10 5.97
CA TRP A 105 -13.08 1.15 5.27
C TRP A 105 -11.85 1.31 6.19
N LYS A 106 -12.04 1.53 7.49
CA LYS A 106 -10.97 1.56 8.52
C LYS A 106 -10.89 0.29 9.36
N LYS A 107 -11.72 -0.71 9.08
CA LYS A 107 -11.86 -1.91 9.89
C LYS A 107 -10.60 -2.75 9.96
N ASN A 108 -9.87 -2.87 8.86
CA ASN A 108 -8.71 -3.76 8.73
C ASN A 108 -7.39 -2.98 8.74
N ASN A 109 -6.29 -3.72 8.70
CA ASN A 109 -4.97 -3.18 8.45
C ASN A 109 -4.73 -3.04 6.94
N TYR A 110 -3.95 -2.05 6.55
CA TYR A 110 -3.64 -1.72 5.16
C TYR A 110 -2.15 -1.43 5.01
N LEU A 111 -1.53 -1.99 3.98
CA LEU A 111 -0.11 -1.80 3.68
C LEU A 111 0.09 -1.58 2.19
N SER A 112 0.83 -0.54 1.83
CA SER A 112 1.42 -0.36 0.50
C SER A 112 2.81 -0.99 0.48
N LEU A 113 3.11 -1.81 -0.53
CA LEU A 113 4.45 -2.35 -0.74
C LEU A 113 5.41 -1.32 -1.34
N SER A 114 4.89 -0.17 -1.81
CA SER A 114 5.66 0.84 -2.53
C SER A 114 6.36 0.29 -3.77
N GLY A 115 5.65 -0.53 -4.51
CA GLY A 115 6.12 -1.29 -5.66
C GLY A 115 6.47 -2.73 -5.31
N VAL A 116 6.49 -3.57 -6.32
CA VAL A 116 6.86 -4.99 -6.23
C VAL A 116 8.26 -5.20 -6.81
N THR A 117 9.05 -6.04 -6.15
CA THR A 117 10.38 -6.41 -6.64
C THR A 117 10.28 -7.64 -7.54
N ALA A 118 11.12 -7.70 -8.56
CA ALA A 118 11.26 -8.90 -9.37
C ALA A 118 11.68 -10.09 -8.50
N ILE A 119 11.28 -11.30 -8.89
CA ILE A 119 11.87 -12.52 -8.34
C ILE A 119 13.35 -12.56 -8.74
N GLY A 120 14.23 -12.94 -7.81
CA GLY A 120 15.61 -13.30 -8.10
C GLY A 120 15.71 -14.51 -9.04
N ASN A 121 16.84 -15.22 -9.02
CA ASN A 121 17.06 -16.37 -9.89
C ASN A 121 16.09 -17.54 -9.62
N SER A 122 15.58 -17.65 -8.39
CA SER A 122 14.56 -18.65 -8.02
C SER A 122 13.61 -18.12 -6.96
N ILE A 123 12.46 -18.79 -6.79
CA ILE A 123 11.48 -18.43 -5.75
C ILE A 123 12.02 -18.75 -4.34
N GLU A 124 12.85 -19.79 -4.23
CA GLU A 124 13.46 -20.23 -2.98
C GLU A 124 14.47 -19.22 -2.43
N GLU A 125 15.15 -18.48 -3.31
CA GLU A 125 16.11 -17.42 -2.95
C GLU A 125 15.45 -16.05 -2.79
N SER A 126 14.14 -15.97 -2.95
CA SER A 126 13.40 -14.71 -2.88
C SER A 126 13.14 -14.30 -1.44
N GLU A 127 13.28 -13.02 -1.16
CA GLU A 127 12.93 -12.42 0.12
C GLU A 127 11.53 -11.82 0.09
N LEU A 128 10.87 -11.72 1.25
CA LEU A 128 9.63 -10.97 1.37
C LEU A 128 9.84 -9.50 0.97
N PRO A 129 8.80 -8.84 0.42
CA PRO A 129 8.81 -7.39 0.35
C PRO A 129 9.13 -6.81 1.73
N ILE A 130 10.13 -5.93 1.79
CA ILE A 130 10.70 -5.45 3.06
C ILE A 130 9.64 -4.82 3.98
N ALA A 131 8.70 -4.08 3.40
CA ALA A 131 7.59 -3.49 4.14
C ALA A 131 6.66 -4.55 4.75
N LEU A 132 6.39 -5.65 4.03
CA LEU A 132 5.55 -6.73 4.53
C LEU A 132 6.23 -7.48 5.67
N GLY A 133 7.49 -7.82 5.53
CA GLY A 133 8.28 -8.49 6.58
C GLY A 133 8.28 -7.67 7.88
N LYS A 134 8.55 -6.38 7.80
CA LYS A 134 8.54 -5.47 8.94
C LYS A 134 7.14 -5.34 9.55
N PHE A 135 6.12 -5.15 8.72
CA PHE A 135 4.74 -5.01 9.19
C PHE A 135 4.29 -6.23 10.01
N LEU A 136 4.55 -7.44 9.52
CA LEU A 136 4.19 -8.67 10.21
C LEU A 136 4.97 -8.88 11.51
N ALA A 137 6.24 -8.50 11.54
CA ALA A 137 7.07 -8.60 12.74
C ALA A 137 6.54 -7.74 13.90
N ILE A 138 6.02 -6.55 13.62
CA ILE A 138 5.50 -5.62 14.65
C ILE A 138 4.00 -5.73 14.87
N ASN A 139 3.30 -6.55 14.09
CA ASN A 139 1.85 -6.76 14.19
C ASN A 139 1.51 -8.27 14.29
N PRO A 140 1.85 -8.94 15.41
CA PRO A 140 1.69 -10.38 15.58
C PRO A 140 0.23 -10.85 15.60
N GLN A 141 -0.74 -9.93 15.74
CA GLN A 141 -2.16 -10.24 15.67
C GLN A 141 -2.64 -10.63 14.27
N ILE A 142 -1.87 -10.29 13.21
CA ILE A 142 -2.23 -10.61 11.83
C ILE A 142 -2.22 -12.13 11.61
N LYS A 143 -3.29 -12.63 10.97
CA LYS A 143 -3.49 -14.03 10.59
C LYS A 143 -3.90 -14.21 9.14
N VAL A 144 -4.52 -13.20 8.56
CA VAL A 144 -5.10 -13.23 7.21
C VAL A 144 -4.45 -12.14 6.35
N LEU A 145 -3.94 -12.53 5.19
CA LEU A 145 -3.38 -11.64 4.19
C LEU A 145 -4.26 -11.64 2.94
N ASN A 146 -4.80 -10.49 2.58
CA ASN A 146 -5.50 -10.28 1.32
C ASN A 146 -4.57 -9.53 0.37
N LEU A 147 -4.22 -10.15 -0.75
CA LEU A 147 -3.30 -9.60 -1.74
C LEU A 147 -4.10 -8.94 -2.86
N TYR A 148 -4.02 -7.62 -2.98
CA TYR A 148 -4.63 -6.81 -4.04
C TYR A 148 -3.51 -6.27 -4.96
N LEU A 149 -2.74 -7.20 -5.54
CA LEU A 149 -1.62 -6.88 -6.43
C LEU A 149 -2.08 -6.94 -7.89
N ASP A 150 -1.36 -6.25 -8.77
CA ASP A 150 -1.71 -6.18 -10.18
C ASP A 150 -1.63 -7.54 -10.87
N ASN A 151 -2.44 -7.75 -11.90
CA ASN A 151 -2.49 -9.01 -12.65
C ASN A 151 -1.42 -9.05 -13.77
N ASP A 152 -0.30 -8.41 -13.55
CA ASP A 152 0.87 -8.48 -14.41
C ASP A 152 1.88 -9.54 -13.92
N LYS A 153 3.00 -9.68 -14.65
CA LYS A 153 4.04 -10.64 -14.29
C LYS A 153 4.66 -10.36 -12.92
N ALA A 154 4.87 -9.10 -12.58
CA ALA A 154 5.51 -8.70 -11.32
C ALA A 154 4.58 -8.97 -10.12
N GLY A 155 3.29 -8.62 -10.25
CA GLY A 155 2.29 -8.91 -9.23
C GLY A 155 2.09 -10.40 -9.00
N LYS A 156 1.98 -11.21 -10.07
CA LYS A 156 1.89 -12.68 -9.99
C LYS A 156 3.11 -13.30 -9.31
N ASN A 157 4.29 -12.83 -9.64
CA ASN A 157 5.53 -13.27 -9.01
C ASN A 157 5.55 -12.95 -7.53
N SER A 158 5.09 -11.76 -7.15
CA SER A 158 4.99 -11.36 -5.75
C SER A 158 4.00 -12.22 -4.97
N ILE A 159 2.84 -12.53 -5.56
CA ILE A 159 1.84 -13.44 -4.97
C ILE A 159 2.45 -14.83 -4.75
N ALA A 160 3.12 -15.40 -5.76
CA ALA A 160 3.76 -16.70 -5.66
C ALA A 160 4.81 -16.72 -4.54
N LYS A 161 5.65 -15.70 -4.46
CA LYS A 161 6.68 -15.54 -3.44
C LYS A 161 6.08 -15.43 -2.03
N ILE A 162 5.07 -14.60 -1.84
CA ILE A 162 4.40 -14.44 -0.54
C ILE A 162 3.75 -15.77 -0.10
N ASN A 163 3.08 -16.48 -1.01
CA ASN A 163 2.51 -17.80 -0.72
C ASN A 163 3.58 -18.82 -0.34
N TYR A 164 4.70 -18.86 -1.05
CA TYR A 164 5.80 -19.77 -0.76
C TYR A 164 6.39 -19.54 0.64
N LEU A 165 6.65 -18.27 0.98
CA LEU A 165 7.32 -17.90 2.24
C LEU A 165 6.39 -17.90 3.45
N LEU A 166 5.11 -17.55 3.28
CA LEU A 166 4.17 -17.31 4.36
C LEU A 166 2.96 -18.25 4.40
N GLY A 167 2.76 -19.07 3.37
CA GLY A 167 1.54 -19.88 3.22
C GLY A 167 1.31 -20.91 4.33
N LYS A 168 2.36 -21.31 5.07
CA LYS A 168 2.24 -22.21 6.23
C LYS A 168 1.84 -21.48 7.52
N SER A 169 2.05 -20.17 7.58
CA SER A 169 1.86 -19.36 8.80
C SER A 169 0.66 -18.43 8.75
N TYR A 170 0.18 -18.12 7.55
CA TYR A 170 -0.92 -17.17 7.31
C TYR A 170 -1.95 -17.76 6.35
N GLN A 171 -3.22 -17.35 6.52
CA GLN A 171 -4.25 -17.54 5.50
C GLN A 171 -4.05 -16.46 4.43
N ILE A 172 -3.80 -16.85 3.18
CA ILE A 172 -3.46 -15.94 2.09
C ILE A 172 -4.50 -16.07 0.99
N TYR A 173 -5.07 -14.94 0.59
CA TYR A 173 -6.07 -14.83 -0.48
C TYR A 173 -5.58 -13.86 -1.55
N ASP A 174 -5.49 -14.35 -2.80
CA ASP A 174 -5.32 -13.49 -3.97
C ASP A 174 -6.67 -12.86 -4.32
N LYS A 175 -6.76 -11.55 -4.09
CA LYS A 175 -7.94 -10.71 -4.37
C LYS A 175 -7.64 -9.62 -5.40
N GLY A 176 -6.53 -9.73 -6.10
CA GLY A 176 -6.17 -8.83 -7.18
C GLY A 176 -7.21 -8.83 -8.30
N PRO A 177 -7.19 -7.81 -9.17
CA PRO A 177 -8.14 -7.71 -10.28
C PRO A 177 -7.99 -8.92 -11.19
N LYS A 178 -9.07 -9.70 -11.31
CA LYS A 178 -9.17 -10.74 -12.33
C LYS A 178 -9.39 -10.01 -13.65
N LYS A 179 -8.48 -10.17 -14.62
CA LYS A 179 -8.51 -9.61 -15.99
C LYS A 179 -9.57 -8.54 -16.20
N MET A 180 -9.15 -7.31 -16.50
CA MET A 180 -10.07 -6.42 -17.20
C MET A 180 -10.46 -7.15 -18.51
N LYS A 181 -11.73 -7.39 -18.70
CA LYS A 181 -12.23 -7.70 -20.04
C LYS A 181 -11.98 -6.44 -20.86
N ASP A 182 -11.23 -6.60 -21.96
CA ASP A 182 -11.11 -5.59 -22.99
C ASP A 182 -12.48 -5.10 -23.44
#